data_b2321b820917d01685e59c9cac1b7444
#
_entry.id   b2321b820917d01685e59c9cac1b7444
#
_cell.length_a   1.000
_cell.length_b   1.000
_cell.length_c   1.000
_cell.angle_alpha   90.00
_cell.angle_beta   90.00
_cell.angle_gamma   90.00
#
_symmetry.space_group_name_H-M   'P 1'
#
loop_
_entity.id
_entity.type
_entity.pdbx_description
1 polymer ?
#
loop_
_entity_poly.entity_id
_entity_poly.type
_entity_poly.pdbx_seq_one_letter_code
_entity_poly.pdbx_strand_id
1 'polypeptide(L)'
;NIKSVFFMSQAAAKHFIAQGSGGKIINIASMLSFQGGIRVPSYTASKSAVMGVTRLLANEWAKHNINVNAIAPGYMATNNTQQLRADEQRSSEILDRIPAGRWGLPADLMGPVVFLASSASDYINGYTVAVDGGWLAR
;
A
#
# COMPACT_ATOMS: atom_id res chain seq x y z
N ASN A 1 2.46 -12.12 -5.60
CA ASN A 1 2.45 -10.96 -4.73
C ASN A 1 3.50 -11.05 -3.62
N ILE A 2 3.24 -11.81 -2.54
CA ILE A 2 4.10 -11.73 -1.33
C ILE A 2 5.57 -12.09 -1.58
N LYS A 3 5.86 -13.12 -2.37
CA LYS A 3 7.24 -13.52 -2.69
C LYS A 3 8.00 -12.41 -3.40
N SER A 4 7.39 -11.77 -4.41
CA SER A 4 8.04 -10.68 -5.15
C SER A 4 8.29 -9.47 -4.26
N VAL A 5 7.33 -9.09 -3.41
CA VAL A 5 7.50 -7.99 -2.45
C VAL A 5 8.68 -8.25 -1.52
N PHE A 6 8.73 -9.45 -0.93
CA PHE A 6 9.81 -9.80 0.00
C PHE A 6 11.18 -9.79 -0.68
N PHE A 7 11.35 -10.50 -1.79
CA PHE A 7 12.65 -10.61 -2.44
C PHE A 7 13.12 -9.32 -3.09
N MET A 8 12.21 -8.51 -3.66
CA MET A 8 12.57 -7.18 -4.16
C MET A 8 12.99 -6.24 -3.04
N SER A 9 12.26 -6.23 -1.93
CA SER A 9 12.64 -5.45 -0.75
C SER A 9 14.00 -5.90 -0.20
N GLN A 10 14.27 -7.22 -0.14
CA GLN A 10 15.55 -7.75 0.30
C GLN A 10 16.70 -7.35 -0.63
N ALA A 11 16.48 -7.41 -1.95
CA ALA A 11 17.51 -7.01 -2.91
C ALA A 11 17.83 -5.51 -2.80
N ALA A 12 16.79 -4.66 -2.67
CA ALA A 12 16.98 -3.22 -2.46
C ALA A 12 17.72 -2.93 -1.14
N ALA A 13 17.33 -3.59 -0.04
CA ALA A 13 17.99 -3.39 1.25
C ALA A 13 19.47 -3.81 1.23
N LYS A 14 19.81 -4.94 0.59
CA LYS A 14 21.21 -5.35 0.41
C LYS A 14 22.02 -4.27 -0.31
N HIS A 15 21.45 -3.67 -1.35
CA HIS A 15 22.10 -2.59 -2.09
C HIS A 15 22.29 -1.34 -1.22
N PHE A 16 21.26 -0.88 -0.51
CA PHE A 16 21.35 0.26 0.40
C PHE A 16 22.36 0.05 1.53
N ILE A 17 22.40 -1.14 2.11
CA ILE A 17 23.39 -1.50 3.16
C ILE A 17 24.80 -1.47 2.59
N ALA A 18 25.04 -2.05 1.41
CA ALA A 18 26.34 -2.06 0.77
C ALA A 18 26.84 -0.65 0.42
N GLN A 19 25.95 0.25 0.03
CA GLN A 19 26.26 1.66 -0.23
C GLN A 19 26.46 2.50 1.04
N GLY A 20 25.89 2.07 2.17
CA GLY A 20 25.86 2.86 3.41
C GLY A 20 24.98 4.12 3.35
N SER A 21 24.14 4.26 2.32
CA SER A 21 23.34 5.46 2.08
C SER A 21 21.98 5.47 2.81
N GLY A 22 21.55 4.31 3.34
CA GLY A 22 20.15 4.13 3.71
C GLY A 22 19.23 4.13 2.50
N GLY A 23 17.92 4.16 2.71
CA GLY A 23 16.96 4.17 1.60
C GLY A 23 15.50 4.08 2.02
N LYS A 24 14.62 4.19 1.04
CA LYS A 24 13.17 4.10 1.22
C LYS A 24 12.61 2.94 0.39
N ILE A 25 11.84 2.08 1.04
CA ILE A 25 11.12 0.97 0.41
C ILE A 25 9.63 1.21 0.64
N ILE A 26 8.86 1.28 -0.44
CA ILE A 26 7.41 1.52 -0.38
C ILE A 26 6.70 0.33 -1.01
N ASN A 27 6.04 -0.47 -0.19
CA ASN A 27 5.27 -1.63 -0.62
C ASN A 27 3.83 -1.22 -0.96
N ILE A 28 3.20 -1.95 -1.87
CA ILE A 28 1.78 -1.73 -2.21
C ILE A 28 0.92 -2.79 -1.52
N ALA A 29 0.31 -2.40 -0.43
CA ALA A 29 -0.71 -3.15 0.31
C ALA A 29 -2.10 -2.97 -0.33
N SER A 30 -3.14 -2.98 0.46
CA SER A 30 -4.53 -2.73 0.05
C SER A 30 -5.34 -2.38 1.29
N MET A 31 -6.50 -1.75 1.14
CA MET A 31 -7.46 -1.67 2.23
C MET A 31 -7.89 -3.07 2.73
N LEU A 32 -7.81 -4.11 1.88
CA LEU A 32 -8.02 -5.50 2.28
C LEU A 32 -6.91 -6.08 3.18
N SER A 33 -5.83 -5.32 3.42
CA SER A 33 -4.87 -5.64 4.47
C SER A 33 -5.38 -5.29 5.87
N PHE A 34 -6.39 -4.43 5.97
CA PHE A 34 -7.00 -3.99 7.23
C PHE A 34 -8.35 -4.66 7.48
N GLN A 35 -9.05 -5.01 6.42
CA GLN A 35 -10.39 -5.61 6.48
C GLN A 35 -10.48 -6.84 5.57
N GLY A 36 -11.47 -7.71 5.81
CA GLY A 36 -11.76 -8.84 4.93
C GLY A 36 -12.38 -8.41 3.61
N GLY A 37 -12.16 -9.21 2.57
CA GLY A 37 -12.87 -9.10 1.30
C GLY A 37 -13.80 -10.29 1.10
N ILE A 38 -14.75 -10.15 0.18
CA ILE A 38 -15.68 -11.21 -0.19
C ILE A 38 -15.20 -11.84 -1.50
N ARG A 39 -15.09 -13.18 -1.54
CA ARG A 39 -14.71 -13.98 -2.74
C ARG A 39 -13.31 -13.67 -3.31
N VAL A 40 -12.42 -13.12 -2.49
CA VAL A 40 -11.02 -12.81 -2.87
C VAL A 40 -10.01 -13.31 -1.83
N PRO A 41 -10.03 -14.61 -1.46
CA PRO A 41 -9.25 -15.12 -0.33
C PRO A 41 -7.74 -14.98 -0.55
N SER A 42 -7.23 -15.38 -1.70
CA SER A 42 -5.80 -15.30 -2.01
C SER A 42 -5.29 -13.86 -2.10
N TYR A 43 -6.09 -12.95 -2.64
CA TYR A 43 -5.74 -11.53 -2.70
C TYR A 43 -5.67 -10.92 -1.30
N THR A 44 -6.71 -11.12 -0.48
CA THR A 44 -6.76 -10.63 0.90
C THR A 44 -5.60 -11.17 1.72
N ALA A 45 -5.36 -12.49 1.66
CA ALA A 45 -4.24 -13.10 2.37
C ALA A 45 -2.89 -12.51 1.94
N SER A 46 -2.66 -12.35 0.61
CA SER A 46 -1.41 -11.78 0.11
C SER A 46 -1.21 -10.33 0.53
N LYS A 47 -2.25 -9.50 0.52
CA LYS A 47 -2.15 -8.08 0.89
C LYS A 47 -2.02 -7.88 2.41
N SER A 48 -2.63 -8.74 3.22
CA SER A 48 -2.39 -8.78 4.67
C SER A 48 -0.95 -9.18 4.99
N ALA A 49 -0.41 -10.17 4.26
CA ALA A 49 0.98 -10.57 4.38
C ALA A 49 1.96 -9.44 4.00
N VAL A 50 1.67 -8.63 2.97
CA VAL A 50 2.48 -7.45 2.60
C VAL A 50 2.58 -6.47 3.76
N MET A 51 1.48 -6.20 4.47
CA MET A 51 1.48 -5.33 5.64
C MET A 51 2.33 -5.91 6.78
N GLY A 52 2.22 -7.22 7.04
CA GLY A 52 3.03 -7.91 8.04
C GLY A 52 4.53 -7.88 7.71
N VAL A 53 4.89 -8.19 6.47
CA VAL A 53 6.29 -8.13 5.98
C VAL A 53 6.84 -6.71 6.05
N THR A 54 6.05 -5.69 5.71
CA THR A 54 6.47 -4.28 5.83
C THR A 54 6.92 -3.95 7.26
N ARG A 55 6.15 -4.38 8.27
CA ARG A 55 6.50 -4.17 9.69
C ARG A 55 7.77 -4.93 10.09
N LEU A 56 7.88 -6.21 9.68
CA LEU A 56 9.06 -7.02 9.95
C LEU A 56 10.32 -6.37 9.41
N LEU A 57 10.32 -6.01 8.12
CA LEU A 57 11.48 -5.45 7.43
C LEU A 57 11.85 -4.06 7.96
N ALA A 58 10.86 -3.26 8.36
CA ALA A 58 11.10 -1.98 9.03
C ALA A 58 11.88 -2.17 10.32
N ASN A 59 11.50 -3.15 11.16
CA ASN A 59 12.20 -3.45 12.41
C ASN A 59 13.63 -3.93 12.17
N GLU A 60 13.84 -4.80 11.18
CA GLU A 60 15.17 -5.36 10.91
C GLU A 60 16.15 -4.33 10.33
N TRP A 61 15.65 -3.43 9.46
CA TRP A 61 16.53 -2.57 8.66
C TRP A 61 16.60 -1.11 9.11
N ALA A 62 15.82 -0.70 10.11
CA ALA A 62 15.86 0.66 10.65
C ALA A 62 17.27 1.10 11.08
N LYS A 63 18.05 0.19 11.68
CA LYS A 63 19.45 0.43 12.09
C LYS A 63 20.39 0.77 10.93
N HIS A 64 19.98 0.50 9.69
CA HIS A 64 20.73 0.83 8.47
C HIS A 64 20.18 2.08 7.78
N ASN A 65 19.35 2.90 8.46
CA ASN A 65 18.66 4.06 7.90
C ASN A 65 17.76 3.70 6.72
N ILE A 66 17.17 2.50 6.72
CA ILE A 66 16.21 2.06 5.71
C ILE A 66 14.81 2.15 6.30
N ASN A 67 13.96 2.97 5.69
CA ASN A 67 12.54 3.03 6.02
C ASN A 67 11.76 2.10 5.09
N VAL A 68 10.96 1.23 5.68
CA VAL A 68 10.07 0.32 4.95
C VAL A 68 8.64 0.64 5.32
N ASN A 69 7.88 1.20 4.39
CA ASN A 69 6.49 1.57 4.58
C ASN A 69 5.62 0.97 3.48
N ALA A 70 4.32 1.11 3.59
CA ALA A 70 3.39 0.68 2.56
C ALA A 70 2.32 1.74 2.27
N ILE A 71 1.76 1.69 1.07
CA ILE A 71 0.54 2.39 0.71
C ILE A 71 -0.56 1.35 0.51
N ALA A 72 -1.73 1.63 1.06
CA ALA A 72 -2.94 0.82 0.89
C ALA A 72 -3.96 1.61 0.06
N PRO A 73 -4.00 1.42 -1.27
CA PRO A 73 -5.00 2.05 -2.10
C PRO A 73 -6.41 1.52 -1.80
N GLY A 74 -7.39 2.42 -1.85
CA GLY A 74 -8.80 2.09 -1.87
C GLY A 74 -9.29 1.67 -3.26
N TYR A 75 -10.53 2.01 -3.56
CA TYR A 75 -11.13 1.78 -4.87
C TYR A 75 -10.61 2.80 -5.89
N MET A 76 -9.69 2.36 -6.75
CA MET A 76 -9.05 3.19 -7.77
C MET A 76 -9.63 2.93 -9.15
N ALA A 77 -9.84 3.98 -9.94
CA ALA A 77 -10.28 3.89 -11.33
C ALA A 77 -9.10 3.47 -12.23
N THR A 78 -8.90 2.17 -12.34
CA THR A 78 -7.86 1.52 -13.14
C THR A 78 -8.46 0.42 -14.03
N ASN A 79 -7.65 -0.20 -14.85
CA ASN A 79 -8.07 -1.34 -15.67
C ASN A 79 -8.58 -2.51 -14.80
N ASN A 80 -7.98 -2.75 -13.63
CA ASN A 80 -8.40 -3.82 -12.73
C ASN A 80 -9.82 -3.65 -12.18
N THR A 81 -10.31 -2.42 -12.11
CA THR A 81 -11.66 -2.11 -11.60
C THR A 81 -12.66 -1.75 -12.70
N GLN A 82 -12.28 -1.91 -13.97
CA GLN A 82 -13.11 -1.51 -15.11
C GLN A 82 -14.46 -2.23 -15.11
N GLN A 83 -14.47 -3.55 -14.95
CA GLN A 83 -15.71 -4.32 -14.89
C GLN A 83 -16.59 -3.93 -13.70
N LEU A 84 -15.96 -3.69 -12.55
CA LEU A 84 -16.66 -3.27 -11.34
C LEU A 84 -17.30 -1.88 -11.48
N ARG A 85 -16.64 -0.97 -12.21
CA ARG A 85 -17.15 0.37 -12.49
C ARG A 85 -18.22 0.40 -13.59
N ALA A 86 -18.21 -0.61 -14.48
CA ALA A 86 -19.23 -0.77 -15.52
C ALA A 86 -20.53 -1.39 -15.01
N ASP A 87 -20.52 -2.02 -13.85
CA ASP A 87 -21.71 -2.51 -13.15
C ASP A 87 -22.29 -1.34 -12.34
N GLU A 88 -23.36 -0.75 -12.83
CA GLU A 88 -23.98 0.47 -12.24
C GLU A 88 -24.40 0.26 -10.79
N GLN A 89 -25.03 -0.88 -10.48
CA GLN A 89 -25.47 -1.18 -9.12
C GLN A 89 -24.26 -1.31 -8.19
N ARG A 90 -23.27 -2.09 -8.58
CA ARG A 90 -22.09 -2.33 -7.76
C ARG A 90 -21.23 -1.08 -7.61
N SER A 91 -21.14 -0.27 -8.66
CA SER A 91 -20.41 1.00 -8.62
C SER A 91 -21.09 1.99 -7.67
N SER A 92 -22.43 2.10 -7.70
CA SER A 92 -23.19 2.94 -6.76
C SER A 92 -22.98 2.51 -5.30
N GLU A 93 -23.14 1.22 -5.00
CA GLU A 93 -22.91 0.68 -3.64
C GLU A 93 -21.51 1.02 -3.09
N ILE A 94 -20.50 0.99 -3.96
CA ILE A 94 -19.13 1.35 -3.59
C ILE A 94 -19.00 2.85 -3.34
N LEU A 95 -19.54 3.68 -4.25
CA LEU A 95 -19.49 5.13 -4.13
C LEU A 95 -20.19 5.64 -2.88
N ASP A 96 -21.35 5.07 -2.55
CA ASP A 96 -22.12 5.43 -1.35
C ASP A 96 -21.34 5.18 -0.05
N ARG A 97 -20.40 4.25 -0.11
CA ARG A 97 -19.54 3.92 1.03
C ARG A 97 -18.25 4.73 1.09
N ILE A 98 -17.79 5.34 -0.01
CA ILE A 98 -16.59 6.18 -0.01
C ILE A 98 -16.97 7.60 0.46
N PRO A 99 -16.48 8.08 1.62
CA PRO A 99 -16.81 9.44 2.10
C PRO A 99 -16.45 10.56 1.11
N ALA A 100 -15.37 10.37 0.33
CA ALA A 100 -14.97 11.33 -0.70
C ALA A 100 -15.92 11.35 -1.93
N GLY A 101 -16.90 10.44 -2.02
CA GLY A 101 -17.93 10.42 -3.07
C GLY A 101 -17.40 10.14 -4.48
N ARG A 102 -16.21 9.64 -4.62
CA ARG A 102 -15.60 9.35 -5.92
C ARG A 102 -14.63 8.16 -5.86
N TRP A 103 -14.41 7.53 -7.00
CA TRP A 103 -13.30 6.62 -7.21
C TRP A 103 -11.97 7.39 -7.11
N GLY A 104 -10.95 6.77 -6.49
CA GLY A 104 -9.60 7.31 -6.52
C GLY A 104 -9.01 7.24 -7.93
N LEU A 105 -8.11 8.14 -8.24
CA LEU A 105 -7.33 8.15 -9.47
C LEU A 105 -5.89 7.73 -9.17
N PRO A 106 -5.14 7.17 -10.12
CA PRO A 106 -3.70 6.90 -9.92
C PRO A 106 -2.92 8.13 -9.43
N ALA A 107 -3.33 9.33 -9.85
CA ALA A 107 -2.74 10.59 -9.41
C ALA A 107 -2.89 10.84 -7.89
N ASP A 108 -3.94 10.31 -7.26
CA ASP A 108 -4.13 10.44 -5.81
C ASP A 108 -3.04 9.71 -5.00
N LEU A 109 -2.32 8.77 -5.61
CA LEU A 109 -1.21 8.06 -4.98
C LEU A 109 0.13 8.80 -5.09
N MET A 110 0.26 9.79 -5.97
CA MET A 110 1.54 10.46 -6.25
C MET A 110 2.08 11.19 -5.01
N GLY A 111 1.24 11.98 -4.35
CA GLY A 111 1.61 12.70 -3.13
C GLY A 111 2.13 11.79 -2.01
N PRO A 112 1.37 10.76 -1.61
CA PRO A 112 1.82 9.77 -0.64
C PRO A 112 3.12 9.04 -1.01
N VAL A 113 3.32 8.71 -2.29
CA VAL A 113 4.59 8.11 -2.76
C VAL A 113 5.75 9.08 -2.59
N VAL A 114 5.61 10.31 -3.06
CA VAL A 114 6.65 11.35 -2.92
C VAL A 114 6.98 11.62 -1.46
N PHE A 115 5.96 11.74 -0.61
CA PHE A 115 6.12 11.91 0.84
C PHE A 115 6.93 10.77 1.46
N LEU A 116 6.53 9.51 1.22
CA LEU A 116 7.22 8.34 1.76
C LEU A 116 8.62 8.11 1.16
N ALA A 117 8.88 8.62 -0.03
CA ALA A 117 10.19 8.53 -0.69
C ALA A 117 11.16 9.64 -0.28
N SER A 118 10.69 10.69 0.39
CA SER A 118 11.47 11.86 0.76
C SER A 118 11.92 11.84 2.22
N SER A 119 12.79 12.79 2.59
CA SER A 119 13.22 13.02 3.97
C SER A 119 12.08 13.46 4.90
N ALA A 120 10.96 13.96 4.37
CA ALA A 120 9.78 14.30 5.16
C ALA A 120 9.20 13.11 5.96
N SER A 121 9.55 11.88 5.58
CA SER A 121 9.12 10.64 6.22
C SER A 121 10.24 9.88 6.96
N ASP A 122 11.36 10.53 7.30
CA ASP A 122 12.54 9.84 7.89
C ASP A 122 12.23 9.14 9.21
N TYR A 123 11.26 9.65 9.98
CA TYR A 123 10.86 9.02 11.24
C TYR A 123 9.61 8.12 11.12
N ILE A 124 9.13 7.87 9.90
CA ILE A 124 8.02 6.97 9.63
C ILE A 124 8.58 5.64 9.15
N ASN A 125 8.32 4.56 9.90
CA ASN A 125 8.82 3.23 9.57
C ASN A 125 7.81 2.15 9.99
N GLY A 126 7.59 1.15 9.14
CA GLY A 126 6.65 0.06 9.36
C GLY A 126 5.18 0.43 9.23
N TYR A 127 4.88 1.62 8.72
CA TYR A 127 3.51 2.13 8.62
C TYR A 127 2.89 1.84 7.26
N THR A 128 1.57 1.65 7.26
CA THR A 128 0.78 1.49 6.04
C THR A 128 -0.21 2.65 5.94
N VAL A 129 0.00 3.50 4.94
CA VAL A 129 -0.83 4.69 4.68
C VAL A 129 -2.01 4.29 3.81
N ALA A 130 -3.23 4.44 4.33
CA ALA A 130 -4.43 4.28 3.53
C ALA A 130 -4.63 5.51 2.62
N VAL A 131 -4.90 5.26 1.34
CA VAL A 131 -5.25 6.28 0.34
C VAL A 131 -6.53 5.83 -0.32
N ASP A 132 -7.66 6.05 0.34
CA ASP A 132 -8.91 5.33 0.09
C ASP A 132 -10.17 6.20 0.09
N GLY A 133 -9.99 7.53 0.15
CA GLY A 133 -11.12 8.47 0.18
C GLY A 133 -11.97 8.38 1.47
N GLY A 134 -11.40 7.82 2.54
CA GLY A 134 -12.08 7.64 3.83
C GLY A 134 -12.81 6.30 3.99
N TRP A 135 -12.64 5.37 3.08
CA TRP A 135 -13.28 4.05 3.14
C TRP A 135 -13.07 3.33 4.48
N LEU A 136 -11.85 3.36 5.03
CA LEU A 136 -11.51 2.70 6.30
C LEU A 136 -11.83 3.54 7.54
N ALA A 137 -12.29 4.77 7.37
CA ALA A 137 -12.63 5.66 8.49
C ALA A 137 -14.03 5.39 9.07
N ARG A 138 -14.84 4.54 8.41
CA ARG A 138 -16.21 4.19 8.85
C ARG A 138 -16.56 2.72 8.61
#